data_db7e3e2c45dfd4622fd9b7693a9cecbe
#
_entry.id   db7e3e2c45dfd4622fd9b7693a9cecbe
#
_cell.length_a   1.000
_cell.length_b   1.000
_cell.length_c   1.000
_cell.angle_alpha   90.00
_cell.angle_beta   90.00
_cell.angle_gamma   90.00
#
_symmetry.space_group_name_H-M   'P 1'
#
loop_
_entity.id
_entity.type
_entity.pdbx_description
1 polymer ?
#
loop_
_entity_poly.entity_id
_entity_poly.type
_entity_poly.pdbx_seq_one_letter_code
_entity_poly.pdbx_strand_id
1 'polypeptide(L)'
;ESEGPNAGVQPMPWDPMVDYKIMKGFTDDYQSLWRSYKPTVAQVHGHAVAGGSDIALSCDVLFMAEDARIGYPPARVWGCPTTAMWVYRVGAQVAKRMLFTGDLIDGREAAALGLALEAVPEDALADRVRAFLDRMAGVPKNQLMMQKLMINQAFDNMGIANTQMIATLFDGITRHSPEGMWFKQRAEEVGFQQAVKERDSGDPIPEGREGLRLNR
;
A
#
# COMPACT_ATOMS: atom_id res chain seq x y z
N GLU A 1 -15.61 -11.86 -17.10
CA GLU A 1 -14.35 -11.91 -17.90
C GLU A 1 -13.28 -11.27 -17.08
N SER A 2 -12.27 -12.03 -16.67
CA SER A 2 -11.12 -11.50 -15.95
C SER A 2 -10.36 -10.59 -16.90
N GLU A 3 -10.54 -9.33 -16.74
CA GLU A 3 -9.72 -8.35 -17.41
C GLU A 3 -8.27 -8.59 -17.02
N GLY A 4 -7.38 -8.55 -18.00
CA GLY A 4 -5.96 -8.83 -17.79
C GLY A 4 -5.28 -7.82 -16.86
N PRO A 5 -3.95 -7.90 -16.66
CA PRO A 5 -3.18 -7.09 -15.69
C PRO A 5 -3.27 -5.56 -15.93
N ASN A 6 -3.87 -5.13 -17.04
CA ASN A 6 -4.07 -3.72 -17.40
C ASN A 6 -5.50 -3.22 -17.19
N ALA A 7 -6.34 -3.98 -16.49
CA ALA A 7 -7.76 -3.66 -16.27
C ALA A 7 -8.03 -2.25 -15.71
N GLY A 8 -7.11 -1.70 -14.93
CA GLY A 8 -7.21 -0.35 -14.39
C GLY A 8 -6.81 0.78 -15.34
N VAL A 9 -6.48 0.49 -16.61
CA VAL A 9 -6.07 1.52 -17.58
C VAL A 9 -7.15 1.65 -18.65
N GLN A 10 -7.78 2.81 -18.71
CA GLN A 10 -8.79 3.12 -19.73
C GLN A 10 -8.12 3.42 -21.09
N PRO A 11 -8.81 3.15 -22.22
CA PRO A 11 -8.38 3.67 -23.50
C PRO A 11 -8.42 5.21 -23.53
N MET A 12 -7.58 5.82 -24.35
CA MET A 12 -7.59 7.27 -24.53
C MET A 12 -8.75 7.71 -25.46
N PRO A 13 -9.41 8.83 -25.19
CA PRO A 13 -9.16 9.77 -24.07
C PRO A 13 -9.60 9.19 -22.72
N TRP A 14 -8.74 9.36 -21.71
CA TRP A 14 -9.02 8.94 -20.35
C TRP A 14 -10.11 9.79 -19.69
N ASP A 15 -11.07 9.15 -19.01
CA ASP A 15 -12.05 9.83 -18.15
C ASP A 15 -11.60 9.75 -16.68
N PRO A 16 -11.05 10.84 -16.13
CA PRO A 16 -10.50 10.83 -14.78
C PRO A 16 -11.56 10.60 -13.69
N MET A 17 -12.83 10.92 -13.96
CA MET A 17 -13.88 10.72 -12.95
C MET A 17 -14.40 9.29 -12.93
N VAL A 18 -14.45 8.62 -14.06
CA VAL A 18 -14.75 7.19 -14.12
C VAL A 18 -13.64 6.41 -13.43
N ASP A 19 -12.38 6.72 -13.73
CA ASP A 19 -11.21 6.10 -13.09
C ASP A 19 -11.21 6.33 -11.57
N TYR A 20 -11.39 7.57 -11.15
CA TYR A 20 -11.48 7.90 -9.71
C TYR A 20 -12.55 7.10 -8.99
N LYS A 21 -13.74 6.96 -9.58
CA LYS A 21 -14.85 6.20 -8.99
C LYS A 21 -14.47 4.72 -8.77
N ILE A 22 -13.82 4.12 -9.76
CA ILE A 22 -13.36 2.71 -9.69
C ILE A 22 -12.30 2.58 -8.60
N MET A 23 -11.26 3.38 -8.64
CA MET A 23 -10.14 3.33 -7.68
C MET A 23 -10.56 3.68 -6.26
N LYS A 24 -11.53 4.61 -6.12
CA LYS A 24 -12.13 4.92 -4.82
C LYS A 24 -12.86 3.71 -4.22
N GLY A 25 -13.51 2.90 -5.05
CA GLY A 25 -14.10 1.63 -4.62
C GLY A 25 -13.07 0.71 -3.97
N PHE A 26 -11.93 0.46 -4.62
CA PHE A 26 -10.85 -0.34 -4.04
C PHE A 26 -10.28 0.28 -2.76
N THR A 27 -10.12 1.60 -2.73
CA THR A 27 -9.66 2.31 -1.52
C THR A 27 -10.63 2.10 -0.36
N ASP A 28 -11.93 2.18 -0.61
CA ASP A 28 -12.97 1.95 0.40
C ASP A 28 -12.98 0.50 0.90
N ASP A 29 -12.76 -0.46 0.02
CA ASP A 29 -12.65 -1.88 0.37
C ASP A 29 -11.46 -2.11 1.33
N TYR A 30 -10.27 -1.57 1.03
CA TYR A 30 -9.12 -1.64 1.93
C TYR A 30 -9.42 -0.94 3.27
N GLN A 31 -10.02 0.24 3.22
CA GLN A 31 -10.35 1.04 4.40
C GLN A 31 -11.51 0.44 5.23
N SER A 32 -12.22 -0.56 4.73
CA SER A 32 -13.24 -1.28 5.52
C SER A 32 -12.64 -1.91 6.78
N LEU A 33 -11.38 -2.34 6.73
CA LEU A 33 -10.63 -2.86 7.88
C LEU A 33 -10.41 -1.78 8.94
N TRP A 34 -9.97 -0.59 8.51
CA TRP A 34 -9.78 0.57 9.37
C TRP A 34 -11.08 1.05 10.00
N ARG A 35 -12.17 1.10 9.22
CA ARG A 35 -13.50 1.56 9.65
C ARG A 35 -14.31 0.51 10.40
N SER A 36 -13.88 -0.75 10.42
CA SER A 36 -14.53 -1.80 11.20
C SER A 36 -14.64 -1.42 12.67
N TYR A 37 -15.76 -1.69 13.30
CA TYR A 37 -15.91 -1.51 14.76
C TYR A 37 -15.08 -2.51 15.57
N LYS A 38 -14.73 -3.65 14.99
CA LYS A 38 -13.86 -4.63 15.64
C LYS A 38 -12.40 -4.27 15.36
N PRO A 39 -11.49 -4.42 16.34
CA PRO A 39 -10.06 -4.37 16.07
C PRO A 39 -9.65 -5.37 15.00
N THR A 40 -8.73 -4.96 14.13
CA THR A 40 -8.19 -5.76 13.05
C THR A 40 -6.69 -5.93 13.23
N VAL A 41 -6.19 -7.15 13.03
CA VAL A 41 -4.77 -7.47 13.16
C VAL A 41 -4.29 -8.10 11.86
N ALA A 42 -3.26 -7.55 11.27
CA ALA A 42 -2.57 -8.15 10.14
C ALA A 42 -1.42 -9.03 10.64
N GLN A 43 -1.37 -10.25 10.11
CA GLN A 43 -0.26 -11.17 10.28
C GLN A 43 0.39 -11.37 8.92
N VAL A 44 1.57 -10.81 8.72
CA VAL A 44 2.26 -10.82 7.43
C VAL A 44 3.44 -11.77 7.46
N HIS A 45 3.41 -12.75 6.57
CA HIS A 45 4.52 -13.62 6.20
C HIS A 45 4.73 -13.52 4.68
N GLY A 46 5.91 -13.79 4.18
CA GLY A 46 6.22 -13.65 2.75
C GLY A 46 6.18 -12.19 2.30
N HIS A 47 5.22 -11.80 1.45
CA HIS A 47 5.19 -10.48 0.81
C HIS A 47 3.86 -9.74 1.02
N ALA A 48 3.93 -8.52 1.52
CA ALA A 48 2.83 -7.55 1.54
C ALA A 48 3.20 -6.36 0.64
N VAL A 49 2.96 -6.49 -0.67
CA VAL A 49 3.44 -5.55 -1.70
C VAL A 49 2.24 -4.91 -2.40
N ALA A 50 2.36 -3.62 -2.76
CA ALA A 50 1.29 -2.85 -3.42
C ALA A 50 -0.03 -2.94 -2.63
N GLY A 51 -1.13 -3.41 -3.22
CA GLY A 51 -2.40 -3.62 -2.54
C GLY A 51 -2.29 -4.47 -1.28
N GLY A 52 -1.36 -5.43 -1.22
CA GLY A 52 -1.06 -6.20 -0.01
C GLY A 52 -0.55 -5.33 1.13
N SER A 53 0.27 -4.30 0.85
CA SER A 53 0.66 -3.31 1.85
C SER A 53 -0.50 -2.41 2.25
N ASP A 54 -1.36 -2.03 1.31
CA ASP A 54 -2.56 -1.24 1.62
C ASP A 54 -3.50 -1.97 2.58
N ILE A 55 -3.71 -3.29 2.37
CA ILE A 55 -4.49 -4.13 3.28
C ILE A 55 -3.83 -4.19 4.66
N ALA A 56 -2.54 -4.52 4.72
CA ALA A 56 -1.81 -4.64 5.98
C ALA A 56 -1.81 -3.35 6.79
N LEU A 57 -1.58 -2.21 6.13
CA LEU A 57 -1.55 -0.88 6.77
C LEU A 57 -2.94 -0.36 7.14
N SER A 58 -4.01 -0.89 6.55
CA SER A 58 -5.39 -0.58 6.91
C SER A 58 -5.88 -1.37 8.13
N CYS A 59 -5.16 -2.39 8.59
CA CYS A 59 -5.42 -3.03 9.88
C CYS A 59 -4.93 -2.15 11.03
N ASP A 60 -5.50 -2.33 12.23
CA ASP A 60 -5.13 -1.54 13.41
C ASP A 60 -3.72 -1.87 13.89
N VAL A 61 -3.37 -3.16 13.87
CA VAL A 61 -2.07 -3.66 14.34
C VAL A 61 -1.46 -4.58 13.30
N LEU A 62 -0.17 -4.45 13.08
CA LEU A 62 0.60 -5.25 12.13
C LEU A 62 1.69 -6.05 12.87
N PHE A 63 1.69 -7.35 12.67
CA PHE A 63 2.78 -8.26 13.02
C PHE A 63 3.39 -8.83 11.75
N MET A 64 4.71 -9.03 11.75
CA MET A 64 5.42 -9.56 10.59
C MET A 64 6.34 -10.71 10.98
N ALA A 65 6.54 -11.66 10.04
CA ALA A 65 7.71 -12.50 10.08
C ALA A 65 8.96 -11.65 9.84
N GLU A 66 10.08 -12.00 10.49
CA GLU A 66 11.33 -11.21 10.41
C GLU A 66 11.84 -11.04 8.97
N ASP A 67 11.66 -12.04 8.13
CA ASP A 67 12.08 -12.08 6.72
C ASP A 67 10.97 -11.70 5.73
N ALA A 68 9.73 -11.48 6.20
CA ALA A 68 8.64 -10.98 5.37
C ALA A 68 8.99 -9.60 4.79
N ARG A 69 8.46 -9.30 3.60
CA ARG A 69 8.75 -8.07 2.87
C ARG A 69 7.50 -7.22 2.73
N ILE A 70 7.65 -5.92 3.00
CA ILE A 70 6.58 -4.94 2.82
C ILE A 70 7.09 -3.72 2.07
N GLY A 71 6.26 -3.17 1.16
CA GLY A 71 6.59 -1.96 0.42
C GLY A 71 5.62 -1.67 -0.71
N TYR A 72 5.91 -0.60 -1.47
CA TYR A 72 5.06 -0.17 -2.58
C TYR A 72 5.87 0.08 -3.88
N PRO A 73 6.46 -0.95 -4.52
CA PRO A 73 7.23 -0.81 -5.76
C PRO A 73 6.50 -0.10 -6.91
N PRO A 74 5.13 -0.15 -7.04
CA PRO A 74 4.43 0.64 -8.06
C PRO A 74 4.68 2.15 -8.00
N ALA A 75 5.18 2.67 -6.87
CA ALA A 75 5.59 4.07 -6.75
C ALA A 75 6.75 4.46 -7.69
N ARG A 76 7.53 3.50 -8.21
CA ARG A 76 8.59 3.73 -9.21
C ARG A 76 8.00 4.13 -10.57
N VAL A 77 6.98 3.43 -10.99
CA VAL A 77 6.12 3.73 -12.12
C VAL A 77 4.83 2.92 -12.01
N TRP A 78 3.71 3.56 -12.34
CA TRP A 78 2.39 2.95 -12.48
C TRP A 78 1.60 2.73 -11.18
N GLY A 79 1.82 3.54 -10.15
CA GLY A 79 0.95 3.50 -8.97
C GLY A 79 1.25 4.56 -7.92
N CYS A 80 0.20 4.92 -7.19
CA CYS A 80 0.26 5.69 -5.97
C CYS A 80 -0.58 4.96 -4.90
N PRO A 81 -0.10 4.80 -3.65
CA PRO A 81 -0.87 4.08 -2.64
C PRO A 81 -2.13 4.87 -2.27
N THR A 82 -3.29 4.42 -2.79
CA THR A 82 -4.55 5.15 -2.68
C THR A 82 -5.06 5.29 -1.25
N THR A 83 -4.70 4.38 -0.36
CA THR A 83 -5.01 4.44 1.07
C THR A 83 -4.25 5.53 1.81
N ALA A 84 -3.13 6.01 1.26
CA ALA A 84 -2.21 6.97 1.86
C ALA A 84 -1.70 6.58 3.26
N MET A 85 -1.85 5.32 3.67
CA MET A 85 -1.56 4.89 5.06
C MET A 85 -0.10 5.03 5.45
N TRP A 86 0.84 5.01 4.50
CA TRP A 86 2.28 5.09 4.80
C TRP A 86 2.62 6.29 5.68
N VAL A 87 2.20 7.50 5.30
CA VAL A 87 2.54 8.72 6.06
C VAL A 87 1.93 8.73 7.46
N TYR A 88 0.76 8.12 7.61
CA TYR A 88 0.07 8.04 8.90
C TYR A 88 0.68 6.98 9.83
N ARG A 89 1.32 5.95 9.27
CA ARG A 89 1.95 4.87 10.05
C ARG A 89 3.38 5.17 10.48
N VAL A 90 4.19 5.78 9.60
CA VAL A 90 5.63 5.94 9.84
C VAL A 90 6.12 7.39 9.72
N GLY A 91 5.20 8.35 9.58
CA GLY A 91 5.55 9.75 9.41
C GLY A 91 6.15 10.07 8.04
N ALA A 92 6.32 11.37 7.76
CA ALA A 92 6.62 11.86 6.42
C ALA A 92 8.00 11.41 5.90
N GLN A 93 9.02 11.33 6.75
CA GLN A 93 10.38 11.02 6.30
C GLN A 93 10.50 9.57 5.82
N VAL A 94 10.01 8.61 6.60
CA VAL A 94 10.05 7.20 6.23
C VAL A 94 9.10 6.92 5.06
N ALA A 95 7.88 7.50 5.07
CA ALA A 95 6.97 7.38 3.95
C ALA A 95 7.58 7.89 2.63
N LYS A 96 8.29 9.03 2.65
CA LYS A 96 9.02 9.55 1.48
C LYS A 96 10.11 8.59 1.03
N ARG A 97 10.92 8.06 1.94
CA ARG A 97 11.91 7.04 1.58
C ARG A 97 11.24 5.88 0.85
N MET A 98 10.21 5.28 1.45
CA MET A 98 9.52 4.12 0.88
C MET A 98 8.91 4.40 -0.50
N LEU A 99 8.27 5.56 -0.67
CA LEU A 99 7.55 5.88 -1.90
C LEU A 99 8.43 6.52 -2.97
N PHE A 100 9.56 7.17 -2.62
CA PHE A 100 10.49 7.72 -3.61
C PHE A 100 11.39 6.64 -4.22
N THR A 101 11.67 5.57 -3.47
CA THR A 101 12.52 4.47 -3.92
C THR A 101 11.73 3.25 -4.38
N GLY A 102 10.51 3.06 -3.84
CA GLY A 102 9.74 1.84 -4.01
C GLY A 102 10.38 0.62 -3.35
N ASP A 103 11.26 0.82 -2.38
CA ASP A 103 11.99 -0.26 -1.71
C ASP A 103 11.04 -1.21 -0.95
N LEU A 104 11.51 -2.44 -0.78
CA LEU A 104 10.94 -3.40 0.16
C LEU A 104 11.83 -3.48 1.40
N ILE A 105 11.22 -3.33 2.56
CA ILE A 105 11.88 -3.53 3.86
C ILE A 105 11.46 -4.88 4.44
N ASP A 106 12.31 -5.47 5.26
CA ASP A 106 11.97 -6.71 5.97
C ASP A 106 11.20 -6.44 7.27
N GLY A 107 10.73 -7.51 7.93
CA GLY A 107 9.96 -7.38 9.16
C GLY A 107 10.76 -6.76 10.30
N ARG A 108 12.07 -7.05 10.41
CA ARG A 108 12.93 -6.44 11.43
C ARG A 108 13.03 -4.93 11.25
N GLU A 109 13.27 -4.48 10.04
CA GLU A 109 13.31 -3.05 9.71
C GLU A 109 11.94 -2.40 9.92
N ALA A 110 10.85 -3.06 9.51
CA ALA A 110 9.49 -2.57 9.70
C ALA A 110 9.16 -2.38 11.20
N ALA A 111 9.58 -3.29 12.07
CA ALA A 111 9.42 -3.15 13.51
C ALA A 111 10.31 -2.03 14.08
N ALA A 112 11.56 -1.92 13.63
CA ALA A 112 12.47 -0.85 14.07
C ALA A 112 11.96 0.56 13.68
N LEU A 113 11.27 0.69 12.56
CA LEU A 113 10.65 1.93 12.10
C LEU A 113 9.27 2.20 12.74
N GLY A 114 8.72 1.27 13.52
CA GLY A 114 7.39 1.37 14.10
C GLY A 114 6.24 1.13 13.11
N LEU A 115 6.53 0.59 11.93
CA LEU A 115 5.51 0.19 10.96
C LEU A 115 4.78 -1.08 11.41
N ALA A 116 5.55 -2.09 11.84
CA ALA A 116 5.02 -3.27 12.52
C ALA A 116 5.15 -3.11 14.03
N LEU A 117 4.17 -3.63 14.78
CA LEU A 117 4.25 -3.66 16.24
C LEU A 117 5.42 -4.55 16.70
N GLU A 118 5.61 -5.65 16.00
CA GLU A 118 6.63 -6.65 16.32
C GLU A 118 6.97 -7.48 15.07
N ALA A 119 8.22 -7.92 14.98
CA ALA A 119 8.67 -8.93 14.04
C ALA A 119 9.26 -10.11 14.80
N VAL A 120 8.89 -11.32 14.40
CA VAL A 120 9.35 -12.57 15.02
C VAL A 120 9.68 -13.59 13.93
N PRO A 121 10.44 -14.67 14.23
CA PRO A 121 10.61 -15.78 13.29
C PRO A 121 9.27 -16.29 12.76
N GLU A 122 9.23 -16.70 11.50
CA GLU A 122 7.96 -17.07 10.83
C GLU A 122 7.22 -18.19 11.57
N ASP A 123 7.93 -19.17 12.07
CA ASP A 123 7.39 -20.30 12.84
C ASP A 123 6.77 -19.88 14.18
N ALA A 124 7.20 -18.77 14.76
CA ALA A 124 6.66 -18.22 16.00
C ALA A 124 5.51 -17.21 15.77
N LEU A 125 5.32 -16.75 14.55
CA LEU A 125 4.42 -15.62 14.24
C LEU A 125 2.97 -15.89 14.64
N ALA A 126 2.46 -17.06 14.29
CA ALA A 126 1.06 -17.41 14.58
C ALA A 126 0.78 -17.46 16.10
N ASP A 127 1.67 -18.04 16.87
CA ASP A 127 1.53 -18.14 18.33
C ASP A 127 1.66 -16.76 18.98
N ARG A 128 2.57 -15.92 18.47
CA ARG A 128 2.74 -14.56 18.97
C ARG A 128 1.50 -13.70 18.73
N VAL A 129 0.93 -13.77 17.54
CA VAL A 129 -0.33 -13.07 17.19
C VAL A 129 -1.47 -13.60 18.06
N ARG A 130 -1.60 -14.92 18.24
CA ARG A 130 -2.63 -15.51 19.10
C ARG A 130 -2.53 -15.01 20.54
N ALA A 131 -1.34 -15.00 21.11
CA ALA A 131 -1.13 -14.50 22.47
C ALA A 131 -1.56 -13.00 22.61
N PHE A 132 -1.35 -12.19 21.56
CA PHE A 132 -1.83 -10.82 21.55
C PHE A 132 -3.37 -10.76 21.45
N LEU A 133 -3.98 -11.58 20.59
CA LEU A 133 -5.43 -11.67 20.44
C LEU A 133 -6.12 -12.13 21.73
N ASP A 134 -5.55 -13.11 22.44
CA ASP A 134 -6.08 -13.62 23.71
C ASP A 134 -6.07 -12.54 24.79
N ARG A 135 -5.01 -11.73 24.86
CA ARG A 135 -4.96 -10.57 25.77
C ARG A 135 -6.00 -9.54 25.41
N MET A 136 -6.18 -9.23 24.12
CA MET A 136 -7.17 -8.28 23.63
C MET A 136 -8.60 -8.78 23.88
N ALA A 137 -8.84 -10.08 23.73
CA ALA A 137 -10.16 -10.70 23.97
C ALA A 137 -10.60 -10.59 25.46
N GLY A 138 -9.67 -10.39 26.38
CA GLY A 138 -9.97 -10.09 27.78
C GLY A 138 -10.53 -8.69 28.02
N VAL A 139 -10.47 -7.79 27.04
CA VAL A 139 -10.99 -6.42 27.17
C VAL A 139 -12.46 -6.38 26.71
N PRO A 140 -13.37 -5.75 27.47
CA PRO A 140 -14.76 -5.64 27.08
C PRO A 140 -14.95 -5.03 25.68
N LYS A 141 -15.84 -5.63 24.89
CA LYS A 141 -16.10 -5.25 23.49
C LYS A 141 -16.31 -3.74 23.29
N ASN A 142 -17.11 -3.11 24.14
CA ASN A 142 -17.38 -1.67 24.02
C ASN A 142 -16.14 -0.82 24.26
N GLN A 143 -15.24 -1.25 25.16
CA GLN A 143 -13.97 -0.57 25.40
C GLN A 143 -13.07 -0.64 24.16
N LEU A 144 -12.94 -1.81 23.54
CA LEU A 144 -12.17 -1.96 22.30
C LEU A 144 -12.69 -1.05 21.19
N MET A 145 -14.01 -1.03 21.00
CA MET A 145 -14.67 -0.16 20.00
C MET A 145 -14.41 1.32 20.26
N MET A 146 -14.65 1.79 21.49
CA MET A 146 -14.45 3.20 21.84
C MET A 146 -12.98 3.61 21.69
N GLN A 147 -12.03 2.78 22.11
CA GLN A 147 -10.60 3.05 21.97
C GLN A 147 -10.18 3.13 20.50
N LYS A 148 -10.61 2.18 19.67
CA LYS A 148 -10.35 2.22 18.23
C LYS A 148 -10.92 3.48 17.60
N LEU A 149 -12.18 3.82 17.85
CA LEU A 149 -12.82 5.01 17.28
C LEU A 149 -12.10 6.30 17.71
N MET A 150 -11.70 6.41 18.98
CA MET A 150 -10.95 7.56 19.49
C MET A 150 -9.60 7.73 18.79
N ILE A 151 -8.85 6.62 18.61
CA ILE A 151 -7.56 6.64 17.92
C ILE A 151 -7.74 6.99 16.43
N ASN A 152 -8.72 6.37 15.77
CA ASN A 152 -9.01 6.64 14.36
C ASN A 152 -9.43 8.09 14.13
N GLN A 153 -10.18 8.70 15.08
CA GLN A 153 -10.56 10.11 15.00
C GLN A 153 -9.35 11.06 14.95
N ALA A 154 -8.22 10.69 15.55
CA ALA A 154 -7.00 11.49 15.43
C ALA A 154 -6.52 11.56 13.96
N PHE A 155 -6.57 10.45 13.23
CA PHE A 155 -6.22 10.43 11.81
C PHE A 155 -7.24 11.17 10.93
N ASP A 156 -8.53 11.08 11.29
CA ASP A 156 -9.58 11.88 10.62
C ASP A 156 -9.31 13.38 10.79
N ASN A 157 -8.93 13.82 11.99
CA ASN A 157 -8.55 15.22 12.28
C ASN A 157 -7.25 15.63 11.55
N MET A 158 -6.34 14.69 11.28
CA MET A 158 -5.16 14.91 10.44
C MET A 158 -5.49 14.96 8.94
N GLY A 159 -6.73 14.76 8.54
CA GLY A 159 -7.19 14.90 7.16
C GLY A 159 -6.97 13.66 6.28
N ILE A 160 -7.00 12.46 6.84
CA ILE A 160 -6.76 11.20 6.09
C ILE A 160 -7.67 11.09 4.87
N ALA A 161 -8.95 11.45 4.96
CA ALA A 161 -9.89 11.39 3.84
C ALA A 161 -9.47 12.28 2.67
N ASN A 162 -8.96 13.49 2.95
CA ASN A 162 -8.48 14.41 1.92
C ASN A 162 -7.21 13.87 1.27
N THR A 163 -6.30 13.31 2.04
CA THR A 163 -5.06 12.70 1.53
C THR A 163 -5.37 11.50 0.65
N GLN A 164 -6.32 10.66 1.04
CA GLN A 164 -6.78 9.52 0.24
C GLN A 164 -7.43 9.95 -1.07
N MET A 165 -8.21 11.02 -1.06
CA MET A 165 -8.80 11.57 -2.29
C MET A 165 -7.71 11.99 -3.28
N ILE A 166 -6.69 12.73 -2.83
CA ILE A 166 -5.57 13.15 -3.65
C ILE A 166 -4.76 11.95 -4.14
N ALA A 167 -4.45 10.99 -3.26
CA ALA A 167 -3.71 9.78 -3.62
C ALA A 167 -4.44 8.94 -4.67
N THR A 168 -5.77 8.83 -4.57
CA THR A 168 -6.60 8.12 -5.54
C THR A 168 -6.61 8.82 -6.90
N LEU A 169 -6.67 10.16 -6.93
CA LEU A 169 -6.55 10.93 -8.17
C LEU A 169 -5.16 10.76 -8.80
N PHE A 170 -4.11 10.83 -7.99
CA PHE A 170 -2.74 10.67 -8.48
C PHE A 170 -2.46 9.26 -8.97
N ASP A 171 -3.06 8.23 -8.38
CA ASP A 171 -2.95 6.87 -8.89
C ASP A 171 -3.50 6.77 -10.32
N GLY A 172 -4.64 7.39 -10.60
CA GLY A 172 -5.16 7.50 -11.97
C GLY A 172 -4.20 8.24 -12.91
N ILE A 173 -3.66 9.37 -12.47
CA ILE A 173 -2.71 10.17 -13.25
C ILE A 173 -1.45 9.36 -13.55
N THR A 174 -0.87 8.64 -12.57
CA THR A 174 0.36 7.86 -12.79
C THR A 174 0.18 6.75 -13.82
N ARG A 175 -1.01 6.15 -13.90
CA ARG A 175 -1.30 5.09 -14.88
C ARG A 175 -1.54 5.62 -16.30
N HIS A 176 -1.93 6.90 -16.43
CA HIS A 176 -2.24 7.54 -17.69
C HIS A 176 -1.23 8.62 -18.11
N SER A 177 -0.18 8.83 -17.33
CA SER A 177 0.97 9.66 -17.69
C SER A 177 1.79 8.98 -18.80
N PRO A 178 2.70 9.71 -19.49
CA PRO A 178 3.55 9.12 -20.52
C PRO A 178 4.32 7.89 -20.04
N GLU A 179 4.88 7.93 -18.82
CA GLU A 179 5.61 6.80 -18.20
C GLU A 179 4.66 5.65 -17.83
N GLY A 180 3.45 5.94 -17.37
CA GLY A 180 2.43 4.93 -17.07
C GLY A 180 1.95 4.22 -18.33
N MET A 181 1.69 4.96 -19.41
CA MET A 181 1.31 4.40 -20.71
C MET A 181 2.44 3.60 -21.32
N TRP A 182 3.69 4.05 -21.16
CA TRP A 182 4.85 3.26 -21.56
C TRP A 182 4.93 1.92 -20.81
N PHE A 183 4.74 1.93 -19.47
CA PHE A 183 4.76 0.70 -18.69
C PHE A 183 3.65 -0.26 -19.12
N LYS A 184 2.45 0.25 -19.40
CA LYS A 184 1.34 -0.55 -19.94
C LYS A 184 1.74 -1.22 -21.26
N GLN A 185 2.25 -0.46 -22.23
CA GLN A 185 2.68 -0.98 -23.51
C GLN A 185 3.77 -2.04 -23.32
N ARG A 186 4.76 -1.78 -22.45
CA ARG A 186 5.82 -2.74 -22.16
C ARG A 186 5.28 -4.03 -21.55
N ALA A 187 4.30 -3.94 -20.66
CA ALA A 187 3.65 -5.11 -20.08
C ALA A 187 2.86 -5.93 -21.12
N GLU A 188 2.29 -5.28 -22.13
CA GLU A 188 1.64 -5.97 -23.26
C GLU A 188 2.66 -6.68 -24.17
N GLU A 189 3.84 -6.10 -24.37
CA GLU A 189 4.92 -6.67 -25.22
C GLU A 189 5.61 -7.88 -24.58
N VAL A 190 5.98 -7.80 -23.32
CA VAL A 190 6.86 -8.79 -22.66
C VAL A 190 6.16 -9.60 -21.57
N GLY A 191 4.91 -9.28 -21.28
CA GLY A 191 4.16 -9.82 -20.15
C GLY A 191 4.39 -9.05 -18.84
N PHE A 192 3.36 -8.99 -18.00
CA PHE A 192 3.35 -8.17 -16.78
C PHE A 192 4.49 -8.49 -15.81
N GLN A 193 4.77 -9.79 -15.59
CA GLN A 193 5.84 -10.20 -14.67
C GLN A 193 7.23 -9.72 -15.12
N GLN A 194 7.50 -9.75 -16.42
CA GLN A 194 8.77 -9.29 -16.97
C GLN A 194 8.86 -7.75 -16.88
N ALA A 195 7.80 -7.04 -17.22
CA ALA A 195 7.76 -5.58 -17.08
C ALA A 195 7.96 -5.13 -15.63
N VAL A 196 7.39 -5.85 -14.65
CA VAL A 196 7.62 -5.60 -13.22
C VAL A 196 9.09 -5.83 -12.83
N LYS A 197 9.73 -6.89 -13.32
CA LYS A 197 11.16 -7.12 -13.07
C LYS A 197 12.02 -5.99 -13.63
N GLU A 198 11.72 -5.51 -14.84
CA GLU A 198 12.42 -4.38 -15.46
C GLU A 198 12.23 -3.11 -14.65
N ARG A 199 11.00 -2.78 -14.26
CA ARG A 199 10.70 -1.65 -13.36
C ARG A 199 11.50 -1.71 -12.05
N ASP A 200 11.60 -2.89 -11.47
CA ASP A 200 12.19 -3.08 -10.14
C ASP A 200 13.72 -3.32 -10.20
N SER A 201 14.32 -3.31 -11.39
CA SER A 201 15.77 -3.47 -11.59
C SER A 201 16.61 -2.26 -11.21
N GLY A 202 15.98 -1.15 -10.79
CA GLY A 202 16.64 0.12 -10.45
C GLY A 202 16.62 1.17 -11.56
N ASP A 203 16.20 0.79 -12.77
CA ASP A 203 15.93 1.69 -13.88
C ASP A 203 14.52 1.43 -14.45
N PRO A 204 13.49 2.02 -13.82
CA PRO A 204 12.10 1.77 -14.18
C PRO A 204 11.73 2.31 -15.58
N ILE A 205 12.54 3.19 -16.16
CA ILE A 205 12.35 3.75 -17.50
C ILE A 205 13.62 3.49 -18.30
N PRO A 206 13.58 2.67 -19.37
CA PRO A 206 14.74 2.35 -20.17
C PRO A 206 15.43 3.58 -20.79
N GLU A 207 16.68 3.41 -21.18
CA GLU A 207 17.44 4.40 -21.96
C GLU A 207 16.63 4.92 -23.17
N GLY A 208 16.82 6.19 -23.52
CA GLY A 208 16.07 6.83 -24.60
C GLY A 208 14.75 7.46 -24.15
N ARG A 209 14.45 7.44 -22.86
CA ARG A 209 13.27 8.07 -22.26
C ARG A 209 13.63 9.26 -21.37
N GLU A 210 14.69 10.01 -21.70
CA GLU A 210 15.21 11.12 -20.91
C GLU A 210 14.16 12.19 -20.61
N GLY A 211 13.23 12.43 -21.54
CA GLY A 211 12.14 13.37 -21.35
C GLY A 211 11.14 13.00 -20.25
N LEU A 212 11.18 11.74 -19.77
CA LEU A 212 10.29 11.24 -18.70
C LEU A 212 10.99 11.25 -17.33
N ARG A 213 12.24 11.66 -17.24
CA ARG A 213 13.01 11.71 -16.00
C ARG A 213 13.22 13.14 -15.57
N LEU A 214 13.33 13.36 -14.25
CA LEU A 214 13.83 14.63 -13.74
C LEU A 214 15.26 14.81 -14.22
N ASN A 215 15.55 15.97 -14.81
CA ASN A 215 16.92 16.33 -15.15
C ASN A 215 17.76 16.37 -13.87
N ARG A 216 18.89 15.66 -13.88
CA ARG A 216 19.88 15.72 -12.80
C ARG A 216 20.69 16.97 -12.87
#